data_3103990afe6d501fe6fd91657e455d5f
#
_entry.id   3103990afe6d501fe6fd91657e455d5f
#
_cell.length_a   1.000
_cell.length_b   1.000
_cell.length_c   1.000
_cell.angle_alpha   90.00
_cell.angle_beta   90.00
_cell.angle_gamma   90.00
#
_symmetry.space_group_name_H-M   'P 1'
#
loop_
_entity.id
_entity.type
_entity.pdbx_description
1 polymer ?
#
loop_
_entity_poly.entity_id
_entity_poly.type
_entity_poly.pdbx_seq_one_letter_code
_entity_poly.pdbx_strand_id
1 'polypeptide(L)'
;KYIILHYTATNDEVGIRALTGPNVSAHYLVTSIDKEPTYALVDHNERAWHAGISEFGGRSNINDTSIGIEIVNKGIRAIPNQPKIKGFFRPYDEYIPFTEGQIKKVATLVKKLAIQYNINPRFILGHSDIAPTRKIDPGPKFPWQKLYKEYGIGAWYNESDKVKFMNKELFETTPIPEIKAELRKYGYKINSTDEW
;
A
#
# COMPACT_ATOMS: atom_id res chain seq x y z
N LYS A 1 4.22 -9.75 12.20
CA LYS A 1 4.85 -8.97 11.13
C LYS A 1 3.77 -8.34 10.22
N TYR A 2 4.16 -7.30 9.47
CA TYR A 2 3.36 -6.68 8.42
C TYR A 2 4.00 -6.93 7.06
N ILE A 3 3.22 -6.85 5.99
CA ILE A 3 3.72 -6.68 4.62
C ILE A 3 3.24 -5.32 4.15
N ILE A 4 4.17 -4.49 3.68
CA ILE A 4 3.87 -3.15 3.19
C ILE A 4 4.19 -3.07 1.70
N LEU A 5 3.18 -2.71 0.92
CA LEU A 5 3.28 -2.57 -0.52
C LEU A 5 3.47 -1.10 -0.90
N HIS A 6 4.43 -0.87 -1.78
CA HIS A 6 4.84 0.44 -2.26
C HIS A 6 4.84 0.49 -3.78
N TYR A 7 4.89 1.69 -4.33
CA TYR A 7 5.45 1.91 -5.66
C TYR A 7 6.68 2.81 -5.58
N THR A 8 7.64 2.58 -6.48
CA THR A 8 8.93 3.31 -6.47
C THR A 8 8.83 4.78 -6.88
N ALA A 9 7.72 5.23 -7.48
CA ALA A 9 7.55 6.53 -8.13
C ALA A 9 8.58 6.80 -9.25
N THR A 10 9.23 5.76 -9.81
CA THR A 10 10.31 5.83 -10.79
C THR A 10 10.17 4.75 -11.87
N ASN A 11 11.12 4.72 -12.82
CA ASN A 11 11.34 3.60 -13.74
C ASN A 11 12.27 2.54 -13.10
N ASP A 12 12.48 1.43 -13.80
CA ASP A 12 13.27 0.29 -13.30
C ASP A 12 14.71 0.67 -12.95
N GLU A 13 15.42 1.36 -13.84
CA GLU A 13 16.81 1.76 -13.64
C GLU A 13 16.99 2.62 -12.37
N VAL A 14 16.17 3.64 -12.24
CA VAL A 14 16.23 4.56 -11.08
C VAL A 14 15.79 3.86 -9.80
N GLY A 15 14.76 3.01 -9.87
CA GLY A 15 14.27 2.24 -8.73
C GLY A 15 15.32 1.26 -8.19
N ILE A 16 15.96 0.50 -9.08
CA ILE A 16 17.05 -0.41 -8.71
C ILE A 16 18.19 0.37 -8.04
N ARG A 17 18.66 1.44 -8.68
CA ARG A 17 19.74 2.28 -8.14
C ARG A 17 19.40 2.89 -6.77
N ALA A 18 18.16 3.34 -6.58
CA ALA A 18 17.73 3.92 -5.30
C ALA A 18 17.72 2.89 -4.17
N LEU A 19 17.19 1.68 -4.43
CA LEU A 19 17.04 0.63 -3.44
C LEU A 19 18.33 -0.17 -3.14
N THR A 20 19.32 -0.07 -4.01
CA THR A 20 20.68 -0.60 -3.78
C THR A 20 21.65 0.47 -3.27
N GLY A 21 21.18 1.72 -3.12
CA GLY A 21 21.94 2.84 -2.58
C GLY A 21 21.78 2.97 -1.06
N PRO A 22 22.42 4.00 -0.46
CA PRO A 22 22.51 4.13 1.00
C PRO A 22 21.30 4.80 1.68
N ASN A 23 20.34 5.37 0.93
CA ASN A 23 19.34 6.26 1.51
C ASN A 23 18.03 5.60 1.87
N VAL A 24 17.61 4.61 1.11
CA VAL A 24 16.36 3.84 1.28
C VAL A 24 16.60 2.39 0.93
N SER A 25 15.81 1.49 1.47
CA SER A 25 15.90 0.07 1.15
C SER A 25 14.54 -0.61 1.29
N ALA A 26 14.36 -1.72 0.60
CA ALA A 26 13.22 -2.61 0.74
C ALA A 26 13.68 -4.07 0.75
N HIS A 27 12.87 -4.96 1.27
CA HIS A 27 13.22 -6.39 1.26
C HIS A 27 13.11 -6.98 -0.15
N TYR A 28 12.15 -6.48 -0.94
CA TYR A 28 11.92 -6.96 -2.28
C TYR A 28 11.67 -5.84 -3.28
N LEU A 29 12.05 -6.08 -4.52
CA LEU A 29 11.73 -5.24 -5.67
C LEU A 29 11.09 -6.08 -6.77
N VAL A 30 9.94 -5.64 -7.26
CA VAL A 30 9.23 -6.18 -8.43
C VAL A 30 9.35 -5.17 -9.56
N THR A 31 10.09 -5.52 -10.61
CA THR A 31 10.30 -4.66 -11.79
C THR A 31 9.08 -4.63 -12.71
N SER A 32 9.04 -3.67 -13.62
CA SER A 32 8.02 -3.60 -14.68
C SER A 32 8.23 -4.63 -15.80
N ILE A 33 9.36 -5.30 -15.82
CA ILE A 33 9.75 -6.26 -16.87
C ILE A 33 9.25 -7.66 -16.49
N ASP A 34 8.29 -8.18 -17.24
CA ASP A 34 7.62 -9.44 -16.91
C ASP A 34 8.57 -10.65 -16.81
N LYS A 35 9.60 -10.69 -17.64
CA LYS A 35 10.57 -11.80 -17.65
C LYS A 35 11.59 -11.76 -16.52
N GLU A 36 11.75 -10.62 -15.84
CA GLU A 36 12.68 -10.50 -14.72
C GLU A 36 12.11 -11.15 -13.46
N PRO A 37 12.97 -11.73 -12.61
CA PRO A 37 12.54 -12.25 -11.33
C PRO A 37 12.18 -11.13 -10.37
N THR A 38 11.53 -11.48 -9.26
CA THR A 38 11.46 -10.60 -8.09
C THR A 38 12.83 -10.61 -7.39
N TYR A 39 13.40 -9.43 -7.18
CA TYR A 39 14.69 -9.29 -6.50
C TYR A 39 14.52 -9.26 -4.99
N ALA A 40 15.31 -10.07 -4.28
CA ALA A 40 15.48 -9.99 -2.84
C ALA A 40 16.70 -9.09 -2.57
N LEU A 41 16.51 -8.01 -1.81
CA LEU A 41 17.54 -6.98 -1.58
C LEU A 41 18.01 -6.95 -0.13
N VAL A 42 17.09 -7.09 0.83
CA VAL A 42 17.40 -7.09 2.27
C VAL A 42 16.87 -8.40 2.88
N ASP A 43 17.66 -9.03 3.75
CA ASP A 43 17.24 -10.23 4.47
C ASP A 43 16.07 -9.93 5.41
N HIS A 44 15.20 -10.91 5.64
CA HIS A 44 14.02 -10.74 6.50
C HIS A 44 14.35 -10.56 7.99
N ASN A 45 15.55 -10.86 8.41
CA ASN A 45 16.04 -10.63 9.76
C ASN A 45 16.66 -9.24 9.94
N GLU A 46 16.88 -8.54 8.83
CA GLU A 46 17.41 -7.19 8.80
C GLU A 46 16.28 -6.16 8.65
N ARG A 47 16.58 -4.93 9.04
CA ARG A 47 15.67 -3.82 8.93
C ARG A 47 15.82 -3.12 7.58
N ALA A 48 14.79 -3.11 6.75
CA ALA A 48 14.73 -2.26 5.57
C ALA A 48 14.08 -0.90 5.89
N TRP A 49 14.54 0.14 5.20
CA TRP A 49 14.12 1.54 5.41
C TRP A 49 13.13 1.97 4.33
N HIS A 50 11.87 1.49 4.41
CA HIS A 50 10.83 1.73 3.40
C HIS A 50 9.61 2.49 3.93
N ALA A 51 9.28 2.38 5.23
CA ALA A 51 8.04 2.91 5.79
C ALA A 51 8.17 4.36 6.33
N GLY A 52 9.39 4.77 6.74
CA GLY A 52 9.59 6.06 7.39
C GLY A 52 8.79 6.19 8.69
N ILE A 53 8.36 7.42 9.02
CA ILE A 53 7.45 7.67 10.15
C ILE A 53 6.10 7.04 9.80
N SER A 54 5.69 6.07 10.58
CA SER A 54 4.55 5.20 10.26
C SER A 54 3.94 4.59 11.52
N GLU A 55 2.63 4.33 11.45
CA GLU A 55 1.89 3.69 12.55
C GLU A 55 0.67 2.94 12.03
N PHE A 56 0.42 1.76 12.57
CA PHE A 56 -0.81 0.99 12.34
C PHE A 56 -1.05 0.00 13.48
N GLY A 57 -2.31 -0.16 13.91
CA GLY A 57 -2.69 -1.10 14.96
C GLY A 57 -2.01 -0.83 16.30
N GLY A 58 -1.77 0.44 16.64
CA GLY A 58 -1.09 0.87 17.87
C GLY A 58 0.43 0.65 17.86
N ARG A 59 1.01 0.25 16.71
CA ARG A 59 2.45 0.06 16.55
C ARG A 59 3.02 1.14 15.65
N SER A 60 3.98 1.90 16.16
CA SER A 60 4.81 2.84 15.40
C SER A 60 6.10 2.18 14.88
N ASN A 61 6.84 2.91 14.05
CA ASN A 61 8.10 2.42 13.43
C ASN A 61 7.92 1.09 12.70
N ILE A 62 7.00 1.06 11.74
CA ILE A 62 6.62 -0.18 11.04
C ILE A 62 7.80 -0.86 10.35
N ASN A 63 8.88 -0.13 10.00
CA ASN A 63 10.13 -0.74 9.51
C ASN A 63 10.63 -1.90 10.39
N ASP A 64 10.47 -1.80 11.71
CA ASP A 64 11.01 -2.78 12.67
C ASP A 64 10.29 -4.13 12.63
N THR A 65 9.10 -4.16 12.03
CA THR A 65 8.20 -5.32 12.12
C THR A 65 7.56 -5.71 10.80
N SER A 66 8.03 -5.15 9.69
CA SER A 66 7.45 -5.36 8.37
C SER A 66 8.44 -5.92 7.36
N ILE A 67 7.87 -6.44 6.28
CA ILE A 67 8.55 -6.74 5.03
C ILE A 67 8.04 -5.74 4.00
N GLY A 68 8.92 -4.86 3.50
CA GLY A 68 8.59 -3.89 2.45
C GLY A 68 8.82 -4.47 1.06
N ILE A 69 7.84 -4.30 0.19
CA ILE A 69 7.87 -4.72 -1.21
C ILE A 69 7.67 -3.49 -2.08
N GLU A 70 8.68 -3.11 -2.82
CA GLU A 70 8.63 -2.03 -3.81
C GLU A 70 8.26 -2.60 -5.18
N ILE A 71 7.34 -1.92 -5.87
CA ILE A 71 6.86 -2.32 -7.18
C ILE A 71 7.17 -1.16 -8.12
N VAL A 72 7.94 -1.41 -9.18
CA VAL A 72 8.30 -0.34 -10.11
C VAL A 72 7.07 0.18 -10.83
N ASN A 73 6.73 1.41 -10.53
CA ASN A 73 5.64 2.15 -11.16
C ASN A 73 5.90 3.65 -10.92
N LYS A 74 5.69 4.48 -11.92
CA LYS A 74 5.86 5.93 -11.80
C LYS A 74 4.79 6.60 -10.93
N GLY A 75 3.76 5.87 -10.55
CA GLY A 75 2.65 6.32 -9.72
C GLY A 75 1.67 7.21 -10.50
N ILE A 76 2.07 8.41 -10.84
CA ILE A 76 1.23 9.42 -11.50
C ILE A 76 1.84 9.78 -12.85
N ARG A 77 0.99 9.98 -13.86
CA ARG A 77 1.40 10.45 -15.19
C ARG A 77 1.88 11.90 -15.10
N ALA A 78 3.01 12.19 -15.73
CA ALA A 78 3.42 13.56 -15.95
C ALA A 78 2.51 14.16 -17.04
N ILE A 79 1.72 15.16 -16.70
CA ILE A 79 0.91 15.91 -17.66
C ILE A 79 1.60 17.24 -17.91
N PRO A 80 2.10 17.48 -19.14
CA PRO A 80 2.74 18.74 -19.48
C PRO A 80 1.79 19.93 -19.22
N ASN A 81 2.33 21.02 -18.70
CA ASN A 81 1.62 22.28 -18.44
C ASN A 81 0.45 22.22 -17.43
N GLN A 82 0.33 21.12 -16.68
CA GLN A 82 -0.66 21.06 -15.62
C GLN A 82 -0.15 21.82 -14.37
N PRO A 83 -0.98 22.65 -13.74
CA PRO A 83 -0.63 23.27 -12.47
C PRO A 83 -0.27 22.20 -11.44
N LYS A 84 0.80 22.39 -10.67
CA LYS A 84 1.09 21.53 -9.53
C LYS A 84 -0.05 21.65 -8.53
N ILE A 85 -0.96 20.67 -8.50
CA ILE A 85 -2.03 20.62 -7.51
C ILE A 85 -1.38 20.46 -6.15
N LYS A 86 -1.61 21.42 -5.26
CA LYS A 86 -1.20 21.29 -3.86
C LYS A 86 -2.09 20.23 -3.20
N GLY A 87 -1.46 19.18 -2.65
CA GLY A 87 -2.15 18.09 -1.95
C GLY A 87 -1.88 16.72 -2.55
N PHE A 88 -2.33 15.69 -1.85
CA PHE A 88 -2.09 14.29 -2.23
C PHE A 88 -3.13 13.74 -3.22
N PHE A 89 -4.27 14.40 -3.35
CA PHE A 89 -5.34 13.91 -4.23
C PHE A 89 -5.08 14.29 -5.68
N ARG A 90 -5.09 13.29 -6.53
CA ARG A 90 -5.07 13.40 -7.99
C ARG A 90 -6.28 12.67 -8.57
N PRO A 91 -6.79 13.09 -9.74
CA PRO A 91 -7.81 12.33 -10.45
C PRO A 91 -7.38 10.88 -10.65
N TYR A 92 -8.31 9.96 -10.55
CA TYR A 92 -8.04 8.51 -10.63
C TYR A 92 -7.36 8.10 -11.95
N ASP A 93 -7.73 8.73 -13.05
CA ASP A 93 -7.20 8.48 -14.39
C ASP A 93 -5.73 8.91 -14.57
N GLU A 94 -5.23 9.81 -13.73
CA GLU A 94 -3.82 10.22 -13.73
C GLU A 94 -2.89 9.13 -13.16
N TYR A 95 -3.39 8.22 -12.36
CA TYR A 95 -2.57 7.14 -11.81
C TYR A 95 -2.25 6.11 -12.89
N ILE A 96 -1.06 5.51 -12.79
CA ILE A 96 -0.59 4.47 -13.70
C ILE A 96 -0.98 3.10 -13.13
N PRO A 97 -1.67 2.25 -13.90
CA PRO A 97 -1.96 0.88 -13.47
C PRO A 97 -0.69 0.03 -13.42
N PHE A 98 -0.73 -1.03 -12.63
CA PHE A 98 0.29 -2.06 -12.61
C PHE A 98 0.04 -3.09 -13.73
N THR A 99 1.11 -3.72 -14.23
CA THR A 99 0.95 -4.79 -15.22
C THR A 99 0.43 -6.08 -14.56
N GLU A 100 -0.21 -6.93 -15.35
CA GLU A 100 -0.65 -8.25 -14.87
C GLU A 100 0.54 -9.10 -14.37
N GLY A 101 1.68 -9.01 -15.05
CA GLY A 101 2.91 -9.69 -14.64
C GLY A 101 3.41 -9.22 -13.27
N GLN A 102 3.40 -7.91 -13.02
CA GLN A 102 3.73 -7.36 -11.70
C GLN A 102 2.78 -7.89 -10.62
N ILE A 103 1.46 -7.83 -10.86
CA ILE A 103 0.47 -8.27 -9.89
C ILE A 103 0.60 -9.77 -9.58
N LYS A 104 0.86 -10.60 -10.58
CA LYS A 104 1.12 -12.04 -10.39
C LYS A 104 2.37 -12.29 -9.54
N LYS A 105 3.46 -11.57 -9.80
CA LYS A 105 4.70 -11.66 -8.99
C LYS A 105 4.46 -11.23 -7.54
N VAL A 106 3.79 -10.09 -7.34
CA VAL A 106 3.41 -9.59 -6.00
C VAL A 106 2.54 -10.61 -5.27
N ALA A 107 1.50 -11.11 -5.93
CA ALA A 107 0.60 -12.10 -5.32
C ALA A 107 1.35 -13.37 -4.89
N THR A 108 2.21 -13.91 -5.75
CA THR A 108 3.01 -15.10 -5.44
C THR A 108 3.93 -14.86 -4.23
N LEU A 109 4.62 -13.72 -4.22
CA LEU A 109 5.53 -13.35 -3.14
C LEU A 109 4.78 -13.14 -1.82
N VAL A 110 3.74 -12.31 -1.84
CA VAL A 110 2.95 -11.99 -0.63
C VAL A 110 2.32 -13.23 -0.03
N LYS A 111 1.76 -14.13 -0.86
CA LYS A 111 1.19 -15.39 -0.39
C LYS A 111 2.23 -16.26 0.32
N LYS A 112 3.42 -16.39 -0.28
CA LYS A 112 4.55 -17.13 0.33
C LYS A 112 4.92 -16.54 1.68
N LEU A 113 5.11 -15.23 1.75
CA LEU A 113 5.50 -14.52 2.98
C LEU A 113 4.41 -14.59 4.06
N ALA A 114 3.15 -14.43 3.67
CA ALA A 114 2.01 -14.49 4.60
C ALA A 114 1.93 -15.87 5.28
N ILE A 115 2.13 -16.95 4.51
CA ILE A 115 2.19 -18.32 5.06
C ILE A 115 3.42 -18.51 5.95
N GLN A 116 4.61 -18.13 5.45
CA GLN A 116 5.87 -18.31 6.16
C GLN A 116 5.90 -17.63 7.52
N TYR A 117 5.30 -16.45 7.65
CA TYR A 117 5.32 -15.64 8.87
C TYR A 117 3.98 -15.61 9.61
N ASN A 118 3.00 -16.40 9.18
CA ASN A 118 1.64 -16.41 9.73
C ASN A 118 1.05 -14.99 9.84
N ILE A 119 1.13 -14.22 8.73
CA ILE A 119 0.68 -12.82 8.70
C ILE A 119 -0.83 -12.77 8.50
N ASN A 120 -1.52 -12.13 9.44
CA ASN A 120 -2.96 -11.90 9.29
C ASN A 120 -3.24 -11.06 8.05
N PRO A 121 -4.24 -11.40 7.21
CA PRO A 121 -4.58 -10.65 5.99
C PRO A 121 -4.75 -9.14 6.20
N ARG A 122 -5.28 -8.71 7.35
CA ARG A 122 -5.43 -7.29 7.69
C ARG A 122 -4.11 -6.53 7.87
N PHE A 123 -2.98 -7.23 7.94
CA PHE A 123 -1.63 -6.66 8.06
C PHE A 123 -0.84 -6.68 6.75
N ILE A 124 -1.53 -6.93 5.64
CA ILE A 124 -1.02 -6.72 4.28
C ILE A 124 -1.57 -5.38 3.82
N LEU A 125 -0.74 -4.35 3.81
CA LEU A 125 -1.14 -2.94 3.77
C LEU A 125 -0.38 -2.19 2.67
N GLY A 126 -0.94 -1.06 2.26
CA GLY A 126 -0.23 -0.05 1.48
C GLY A 126 0.56 0.91 2.38
N HIS A 127 1.51 1.62 1.80
CA HIS A 127 2.22 2.68 2.53
C HIS A 127 1.26 3.78 3.00
N SER A 128 0.24 4.09 2.20
CA SER A 128 -0.84 5.02 2.56
C SER A 128 -1.63 4.61 3.79
N ASP A 129 -1.74 3.33 4.09
CA ASP A 129 -2.46 2.87 5.29
C ASP A 129 -1.68 3.15 6.58
N ILE A 130 -0.36 3.08 6.52
CA ILE A 130 0.53 3.26 7.69
C ILE A 130 1.06 4.69 7.83
N ALA A 131 0.89 5.53 6.81
CA ALA A 131 1.33 6.92 6.78
C ALA A 131 0.38 7.81 5.95
N PRO A 132 -0.94 7.86 6.27
CA PRO A 132 -1.99 8.41 5.41
C PRO A 132 -1.84 9.91 5.13
N THR A 133 -1.21 10.67 6.02
CA THR A 133 -0.98 12.11 5.83
C THR A 133 0.27 12.43 5.01
N ARG A 134 1.06 11.43 4.63
CA ARG A 134 2.37 11.60 4.01
C ARG A 134 2.55 10.79 2.73
N LYS A 135 1.82 9.69 2.56
CA LYS A 135 2.01 8.71 1.48
C LYS A 135 0.70 8.36 0.79
N ILE A 136 0.79 8.08 -0.50
CA ILE A 136 -0.33 7.69 -1.35
C ILE A 136 -0.12 6.35 -2.04
N ASP A 137 1.10 5.80 -1.98
CA ASP A 137 1.44 4.52 -2.59
C ASP A 137 0.85 3.33 -1.81
N PRO A 138 0.49 2.22 -2.46
CA PRO A 138 0.63 1.92 -3.89
C PRO A 138 -0.43 2.56 -4.80
N GLY A 139 -1.27 3.45 -4.29
CA GLY A 139 -2.23 4.26 -5.03
C GLY A 139 -3.53 3.53 -5.38
N PRO A 140 -4.54 4.30 -5.86
CA PRO A 140 -5.90 3.78 -6.05
C PRO A 140 -6.05 2.78 -7.21
N LYS A 141 -5.07 2.69 -8.12
CA LYS A 141 -5.04 1.67 -9.19
C LYS A 141 -4.33 0.38 -8.80
N PHE A 142 -3.87 0.27 -7.55
CA PHE A 142 -3.40 -1.02 -7.06
C PHE A 142 -4.59 -1.97 -6.85
N PRO A 143 -4.60 -3.17 -7.44
CA PRO A 143 -5.80 -3.99 -7.54
C PRO A 143 -6.06 -4.84 -6.30
N TRP A 144 -6.31 -4.22 -5.14
CA TRP A 144 -6.57 -4.90 -3.87
C TRP A 144 -7.69 -5.94 -3.95
N GLN A 145 -8.82 -5.59 -4.61
CA GLN A 145 -9.93 -6.50 -4.79
C GLN A 145 -9.54 -7.76 -5.56
N LYS A 146 -8.73 -7.62 -6.61
CA LYS A 146 -8.21 -8.74 -7.41
C LYS A 146 -7.32 -9.64 -6.56
N LEU A 147 -6.39 -9.05 -5.78
CA LEU A 147 -5.55 -9.82 -4.86
C LEU A 147 -6.38 -10.64 -3.87
N TYR A 148 -7.42 -10.05 -3.32
CA TYR A 148 -8.32 -10.75 -2.41
C TYR A 148 -9.12 -11.86 -3.12
N LYS A 149 -9.83 -11.55 -4.22
CA LYS A 149 -10.74 -12.49 -4.89
C LYS A 149 -10.02 -13.62 -5.61
N GLU A 150 -8.91 -13.33 -6.29
CA GLU A 150 -8.22 -14.33 -7.13
C GLU A 150 -7.08 -15.05 -6.40
N TYR A 151 -6.44 -14.40 -5.45
CA TYR A 151 -5.25 -14.94 -4.77
C TYR A 151 -5.44 -15.20 -3.27
N GLY A 152 -6.56 -14.74 -2.68
CA GLY A 152 -6.81 -14.88 -1.23
C GLY A 152 -5.88 -14.05 -0.36
N ILE A 153 -5.45 -12.88 -0.84
CA ILE A 153 -4.47 -12.00 -0.19
C ILE A 153 -5.12 -10.71 0.28
N GLY A 154 -4.75 -10.28 1.50
CA GLY A 154 -5.25 -9.04 2.08
C GLY A 154 -6.68 -9.15 2.59
N ALA A 155 -7.29 -8.00 2.85
CA ALA A 155 -8.66 -7.88 3.34
C ALA A 155 -9.50 -7.09 2.32
N TRP A 156 -10.73 -7.53 2.13
CA TRP A 156 -11.72 -6.87 1.29
C TRP A 156 -13.11 -7.13 1.86
N TYR A 157 -14.07 -6.30 1.52
CA TYR A 157 -15.46 -6.50 1.94
C TYR A 157 -16.15 -7.63 1.17
N ASN A 158 -17.14 -8.26 1.79
CA ASN A 158 -18.02 -9.24 1.14
C ASN A 158 -19.11 -8.53 0.33
N GLU A 159 -19.61 -9.17 -0.72
CA GLU A 159 -20.71 -8.60 -1.52
C GLU A 159 -22.00 -8.42 -0.69
N SER A 160 -22.26 -9.31 0.27
CA SER A 160 -23.39 -9.17 1.21
C SER A 160 -23.28 -7.91 2.08
N ASP A 161 -22.05 -7.58 2.55
CA ASP A 161 -21.81 -6.36 3.33
C ASP A 161 -21.94 -5.13 2.44
N LYS A 162 -21.43 -5.18 1.22
CA LYS A 162 -21.62 -4.11 0.24
C LYS A 162 -23.10 -3.81 0.03
N VAL A 163 -23.94 -4.82 -0.27
CA VAL A 163 -25.38 -4.63 -0.47
C VAL A 163 -26.04 -4.02 0.77
N LYS A 164 -25.63 -4.47 1.97
CA LYS A 164 -26.18 -3.98 3.23
C LYS A 164 -25.87 -2.50 3.49
N PHE A 165 -24.72 -2.02 3.03
CA PHE A 165 -24.23 -0.67 3.34
C PHE A 165 -24.23 0.29 2.15
N MET A 166 -24.38 -0.17 0.90
CA MET A 166 -24.23 0.66 -0.30
C MET A 166 -25.21 1.82 -0.43
N ASN A 167 -26.37 1.74 0.23
CA ASN A 167 -27.40 2.79 0.20
C ASN A 167 -27.37 3.67 1.49
N LYS A 168 -26.35 3.53 2.32
CA LYS A 168 -26.19 4.37 3.50
C LYS A 168 -25.35 5.57 3.16
N GLU A 169 -25.94 6.75 3.25
CA GLU A 169 -25.25 8.03 3.18
C GLU A 169 -24.41 8.22 4.46
N LEU A 170 -23.29 7.48 4.54
CA LEU A 170 -22.47 7.36 5.74
C LEU A 170 -22.05 8.71 6.30
N PHE A 171 -21.65 9.65 5.42
CA PHE A 171 -21.19 10.97 5.81
C PHE A 171 -22.32 11.94 6.19
N GLU A 172 -23.55 11.63 5.79
CA GLU A 172 -24.76 12.42 6.17
C GLU A 172 -25.40 11.89 7.44
N THR A 173 -25.29 10.59 7.70
CA THR A 173 -26.03 9.92 8.78
C THR A 173 -25.18 9.55 10.00
N THR A 174 -23.85 9.59 9.86
CA THR A 174 -22.92 9.17 10.91
C THR A 174 -21.96 10.31 11.28
N PRO A 175 -21.87 10.70 12.54
CA PRO A 175 -20.91 11.72 12.98
C PRO A 175 -19.46 11.35 12.64
N ILE A 176 -18.66 12.32 12.20
CA ILE A 176 -17.25 12.13 11.86
C ILE A 176 -16.45 11.41 12.98
N PRO A 177 -16.61 11.76 14.27
CA PRO A 177 -15.92 11.06 15.35
C PRO A 177 -16.22 9.55 15.42
N GLU A 178 -17.43 9.13 15.09
CA GLU A 178 -17.81 7.72 15.07
C GLU A 178 -17.14 7.00 13.90
N ILE A 179 -17.14 7.59 12.69
CA ILE A 179 -16.42 7.05 11.53
C ILE A 179 -14.94 6.89 11.86
N LYS A 180 -14.33 7.92 12.45
CA LYS A 180 -12.91 7.87 12.87
C LYS A 180 -12.66 6.83 13.97
N ALA A 181 -13.62 6.62 14.89
CA ALA A 181 -13.51 5.59 15.90
C ALA A 181 -13.45 4.18 15.29
N GLU A 182 -14.28 3.90 14.29
CA GLU A 182 -14.25 2.62 13.58
C GLU A 182 -12.94 2.43 12.79
N LEU A 183 -12.45 3.47 12.12
CA LEU A 183 -11.16 3.42 11.44
C LEU A 183 -9.99 3.15 12.43
N ARG A 184 -10.03 3.76 13.64
CA ARG A 184 -9.04 3.45 14.70
C ARG A 184 -9.13 2.00 15.18
N LYS A 185 -10.34 1.45 15.35
CA LYS A 185 -10.52 0.03 15.70
C LYS A 185 -9.94 -0.89 14.63
N TYR A 186 -10.03 -0.49 13.38
CA TYR A 186 -9.39 -1.24 12.29
C TYR A 186 -7.86 -1.17 12.36
N GLY A 187 -7.31 -0.06 12.82
CA GLY A 187 -5.87 0.10 13.02
C GLY A 187 -5.28 1.43 12.53
N TYR A 188 -6.08 2.26 11.86
CA TYR A 188 -5.59 3.55 11.32
C TYR A 188 -5.26 4.54 12.43
N LYS A 189 -4.14 5.26 12.27
CA LYS A 189 -3.83 6.42 13.11
C LYS A 189 -4.59 7.65 12.60
N ILE A 190 -5.68 7.96 13.24
CA ILE A 190 -6.54 9.12 12.94
C ILE A 190 -6.80 9.90 14.24
N ASN A 191 -6.77 11.23 14.13
CA ASN A 191 -7.14 12.11 15.26
C ASN A 191 -8.60 11.91 15.68
N SER A 192 -8.97 12.48 16.83
CA SER A 192 -10.32 12.38 17.41
C SER A 192 -11.15 13.66 17.23
N THR A 193 -10.71 14.59 16.39
CA THR A 193 -11.43 15.83 16.10
C THR A 193 -12.68 15.59 15.28
N ASP A 194 -13.63 16.53 15.30
CA ASP A 194 -14.89 16.46 14.56
C ASP A 194 -14.72 16.82 13.07
N GLU A 195 -13.51 17.22 12.67
CA GLU A 195 -13.13 17.56 11.30
C GLU A 195 -12.25 16.47 10.67
N TRP A 196 -12.29 16.36 9.33
CA TRP A 196 -11.42 15.46 8.55
C TRP A 196 -9.97 15.93 8.51
#